data_c0d55ccc244628dcd5bea4b703457124
#
_entry.id   c0d55ccc244628dcd5bea4b703457124
#
_cell.length_a   1.000
_cell.length_b   1.000
_cell.length_c   1.000
_cell.angle_alpha   90.00
_cell.angle_beta   90.00
_cell.angle_gamma   90.00
#
_symmetry.space_group_name_H-M   'P 1'
#
loop_
_entity.id
_entity.type
_entity.pdbx_description
1 polymer ?
#
loop_
_entity_poly.entity_id
_entity_poly.type
_entity_poly.pdbx_seq_one_letter_code
_entity_poly.pdbx_strand_id
1 'polypeptide(L)'
;MGRHLTLKCATKLLLALAASLILTVSGNSAAETFCQLRAGIAAIPITPFGPNPDWDGPITPSGVWGESFTDTNHNGRWDPGESFTADEANAKLDPKSRQHYNGIYLAGFGNDRAATGKHDDLWARALVLDCGATRIAIVALDFIGYYDHAGYYGLQEARNLVDPSLHLQEILLTSTHNHEGPDTIGLWGNTPASDGKFPHYLQFVDRQIARAVTLAAKSLAPVRLKLGQTNPSQSPSLANMQTRTDGRPPNFFDEELRVMQFVGTEGPTKGKSVAILVNWNTHPESLEDENTLLTSDFPGAVRDSLEKRFGGKAIYVSGDLGAVEVVGDNNRSSRTQFDGRNFPLDARNKDATFTFQRMEAIGHDIARAASEAIEHGEWSDIHSVEVKKATLHIPMDNVGYQLLMQQGVLAPLPGSTDEDGPHISSTIYAIRLGDAQILTAPGELFPEVFYGVEKNRRRDCPGADTGRPPEPPVREAMTTRYRFLFGLSPDELGYIVPGYDFRAPSFDPGKGIQEFPDACAKSGMPPHYHETNSASSLLATTWACTAIKLLTGSDSPSPACQKTSTGK
;
A
#
# COMPACT_ATOMS: atom_id res chain seq x y z
N MET A 1 -64.33 70.86 29.15
CA MET A 1 -64.12 70.72 28.65
C MET A 1 -63.28 69.94 27.79
N GLY A 2 -62.49 69.38 27.54
CA GLY A 2 -61.78 68.74 26.46
C GLY A 2 -60.67 67.86 26.88
N ARG A 3 -60.52 66.75 26.18
CA ARG A 3 -59.32 65.91 26.04
C ARG A 3 -58.94 65.03 27.23
N HIS A 4 -59.53 63.84 27.23
CA HIS A 4 -58.86 62.66 27.77
C HIS A 4 -59.58 61.40 27.23
N LEU A 5 -59.30 61.04 25.94
CA LEU A 5 -59.79 59.78 25.39
C LEU A 5 -59.05 59.46 24.09
N THR A 6 -57.73 59.22 24.12
CA THR A 6 -57.02 58.65 22.93
C THR A 6 -55.66 57.99 23.23
N LEU A 7 -55.46 57.42 24.45
CA LEU A 7 -54.16 56.78 24.74
C LEU A 7 -54.26 55.35 25.28
N LYS A 8 -55.40 54.68 25.14
CA LYS A 8 -55.58 53.29 25.62
C LYS A 8 -55.74 52.23 24.52
N CYS A 9 -55.82 52.64 23.24
CA CYS A 9 -56.01 51.68 22.14
C CYS A 9 -54.72 51.32 21.39
N ALA A 10 -53.65 52.13 21.51
CA ALA A 10 -52.37 51.87 20.79
C ALA A 10 -51.42 50.83 21.47
N THR A 11 -51.59 50.62 22.77
CA THR A 11 -50.73 49.74 23.56
C THR A 11 -51.12 48.25 23.51
N LYS A 12 -52.36 47.95 23.12
CA LYS A 12 -52.86 46.57 22.99
C LYS A 12 -52.61 45.99 21.60
N LEU A 13 -52.29 46.78 20.58
CA LEU A 13 -51.98 46.29 19.22
C LEU A 13 -50.52 46.01 19.05
N LEU A 14 -49.61 46.60 19.82
CA LEU A 14 -48.17 46.36 19.78
C LEU A 14 -47.75 45.14 20.58
N LEU A 15 -48.50 44.65 21.53
CA LEU A 15 -48.26 43.42 22.27
C LEU A 15 -48.74 42.15 21.54
N ALA A 16 -49.66 42.27 20.59
CA ALA A 16 -50.15 41.17 19.78
C ALA A 16 -49.25 40.89 18.57
N LEU A 17 -48.45 41.84 18.09
CA LEU A 17 -47.46 41.66 17.01
C LEU A 17 -46.11 41.17 17.52
N ALA A 18 -45.76 41.39 18.79
CA ALA A 18 -44.53 40.87 19.37
C ALA A 18 -44.65 39.39 19.79
N ALA A 19 -45.85 38.86 20.01
CA ALA A 19 -46.05 37.44 20.35
C ALA A 19 -46.13 36.52 19.13
N SER A 20 -46.31 37.05 17.91
CA SER A 20 -46.34 36.23 16.68
C SER A 20 -45.01 36.13 15.95
N LEU A 21 -43.95 36.79 16.43
CA LEU A 21 -42.62 36.74 15.80
C LEU A 21 -41.60 35.90 16.57
N ILE A 22 -42.00 35.19 17.62
CA ILE A 22 -41.12 34.33 18.44
C ILE A 22 -41.37 32.84 18.16
N LEU A 23 -42.21 32.47 17.21
CA LEU A 23 -42.60 31.07 17.00
C LEU A 23 -42.25 30.51 15.61
N THR A 24 -41.15 30.96 14.99
CA THR A 24 -40.65 30.32 13.78
C THR A 24 -39.11 30.38 13.67
N VAL A 25 -38.40 30.17 14.77
CA VAL A 25 -37.04 29.68 14.73
C VAL A 25 -37.04 28.36 15.48
N SER A 26 -37.82 27.41 14.98
CA SER A 26 -37.50 26.01 15.10
C SER A 26 -36.30 25.78 14.17
N GLY A 27 -35.12 26.08 14.67
CA GLY A 27 -33.92 25.55 14.10
C GLY A 27 -34.11 24.03 14.07
N ASN A 28 -34.33 23.47 12.90
CA ASN A 28 -33.94 22.09 12.63
C ASN A 28 -32.42 22.05 12.83
N SER A 29 -31.97 21.91 14.07
CA SER A 29 -30.74 21.20 14.31
C SER A 29 -31.09 19.76 13.86
N ALA A 30 -30.81 19.45 12.60
CA ALA A 30 -30.64 18.06 12.22
C ALA A 30 -29.69 17.51 13.28
N ALA A 31 -30.19 16.67 14.17
CA ALA A 31 -29.34 15.91 15.05
C ALA A 31 -28.34 15.24 14.11
N GLU A 32 -27.06 15.61 14.22
CA GLU A 32 -26.01 14.89 13.51
C GLU A 32 -26.18 13.42 13.90
N THR A 33 -26.71 12.64 12.99
CA THR A 33 -26.89 11.21 13.21
C THR A 33 -25.48 10.62 13.24
N PHE A 34 -25.01 10.40 14.46
CA PHE A 34 -23.75 9.71 14.67
C PHE A 34 -23.77 8.37 13.93
N CYS A 35 -22.79 8.15 13.10
CA CYS A 35 -22.61 6.86 12.49
C CYS A 35 -22.13 5.87 13.55
N GLN A 36 -22.81 4.76 13.71
CA GLN A 36 -22.27 3.64 14.45
C GLN A 36 -21.23 2.94 13.59
N LEU A 37 -19.95 3.24 13.82
CA LEU A 37 -18.85 2.58 13.11
C LEU A 37 -18.87 1.09 13.41
N ARG A 38 -18.79 0.29 12.36
CA ARG A 38 -18.59 -1.15 12.42
C ARG A 38 -17.31 -1.52 11.67
N ALA A 39 -16.56 -2.48 12.20
CA ALA A 39 -15.39 -3.04 11.55
C ALA A 39 -15.47 -4.57 11.52
N GLY A 40 -15.02 -5.14 10.42
CA GLY A 40 -14.85 -6.58 10.28
C GLY A 40 -13.54 -6.86 9.58
N ILE A 41 -12.91 -7.99 9.90
CA ILE A 41 -11.59 -8.32 9.39
C ILE A 41 -11.51 -9.81 9.06
N ALA A 42 -10.78 -10.14 7.98
CA ALA A 42 -10.41 -11.50 7.65
C ALA A 42 -8.98 -11.54 7.12
N ALA A 43 -8.32 -12.66 7.35
CA ALA A 43 -7.00 -12.97 6.82
C ALA A 43 -7.08 -14.33 6.12
N ILE A 44 -6.76 -14.36 4.83
CA ILE A 44 -6.83 -15.54 3.99
C ILE A 44 -5.44 -15.81 3.43
N PRO A 45 -4.91 -17.04 3.54
CA PRO A 45 -3.62 -17.35 2.96
C PRO A 45 -3.68 -17.30 1.43
N ILE A 46 -2.63 -16.73 0.85
CA ILE A 46 -2.41 -16.62 -0.60
C ILE A 46 -1.08 -17.26 -1.01
N THR A 47 -0.45 -18.00 -0.13
CA THR A 47 0.77 -18.75 -0.46
C THR A 47 0.46 -19.71 -1.61
N PRO A 48 1.30 -19.77 -2.66
CA PRO A 48 1.02 -20.63 -3.82
C PRO A 48 0.97 -22.12 -3.48
N PHE A 49 1.39 -22.52 -2.29
CA PHE A 49 1.54 -23.94 -1.93
C PHE A 49 1.14 -24.21 -0.49
N GLY A 50 0.61 -25.38 -0.26
CA GLY A 50 0.24 -25.91 1.03
C GLY A 50 -1.10 -26.60 0.98
N PRO A 51 -1.41 -27.47 1.95
CA PRO A 51 -2.72 -28.10 2.05
C PRO A 51 -3.73 -27.04 2.54
N ASN A 52 -4.08 -26.09 1.69
CA ASN A 52 -5.25 -25.29 1.92
C ASN A 52 -6.43 -26.05 1.27
N PRO A 53 -7.37 -26.61 2.04
CA PRO A 53 -8.51 -27.33 1.47
C PRO A 53 -9.42 -26.44 0.63
N ASP A 54 -9.27 -25.12 0.74
CA ASP A 54 -10.03 -24.13 -0.03
C ASP A 54 -9.28 -23.64 -1.27
N TRP A 55 -8.09 -24.17 -1.51
CA TRP A 55 -7.31 -23.79 -2.67
C TRP A 55 -7.73 -24.63 -3.88
N ASP A 56 -8.45 -23.98 -4.78
CA ASP A 56 -8.97 -24.55 -6.02
C ASP A 56 -7.96 -24.51 -7.17
N GLY A 57 -6.69 -24.32 -6.89
CA GLY A 57 -5.65 -24.41 -7.90
C GLY A 57 -5.48 -25.85 -8.39
N PRO A 58 -5.27 -26.09 -9.69
CA PRO A 58 -5.10 -27.43 -10.20
C PRO A 58 -3.79 -28.02 -9.71
N ILE A 59 -3.86 -28.93 -8.75
CA ILE A 59 -2.82 -29.94 -8.59
C ILE A 59 -3.19 -31.03 -9.55
N THR A 60 -2.56 -31.04 -10.72
CA THR A 60 -2.74 -32.12 -11.68
C THR A 60 -2.11 -33.41 -11.15
N PRO A 61 -2.43 -34.60 -11.73
CA PRO A 61 -1.83 -35.86 -11.34
C PRO A 61 -0.29 -35.89 -11.44
N SER A 62 0.29 -35.02 -12.27
CA SER A 62 1.75 -34.85 -12.36
C SER A 62 2.33 -34.10 -11.14
N GLY A 63 1.50 -33.49 -10.31
CA GLY A 63 1.92 -32.68 -9.18
C GLY A 63 2.53 -31.33 -9.59
N VAL A 64 2.35 -30.93 -10.84
CA VAL A 64 2.85 -29.65 -11.38
C VAL A 64 1.75 -28.61 -11.28
N TRP A 65 2.11 -27.46 -10.76
CA TRP A 65 1.22 -26.32 -10.61
C TRP A 65 1.07 -25.60 -11.97
N GLY A 66 -0.16 -25.23 -12.31
CA GLY A 66 -0.44 -24.38 -13.46
C GLY A 66 -0.53 -25.06 -14.81
N GLU A 67 -0.57 -26.40 -14.84
CA GLU A 67 -0.93 -27.07 -16.08
C GLU A 67 -2.34 -26.67 -16.50
N SER A 68 -2.50 -26.28 -17.77
CA SER A 68 -3.82 -26.00 -18.33
C SER A 68 -4.66 -27.27 -18.36
N PHE A 69 -5.90 -27.19 -17.93
CA PHE A 69 -6.84 -28.30 -17.91
C PHE A 69 -8.20 -27.89 -18.50
N THR A 70 -8.98 -28.89 -18.84
CA THR A 70 -10.36 -28.67 -19.31
C THR A 70 -11.28 -28.76 -18.10
N ASP A 71 -11.70 -27.63 -17.59
CA ASP A 71 -12.71 -27.55 -16.52
C ASP A 71 -14.08 -27.86 -17.07
N THR A 72 -14.48 -29.14 -16.98
CA THR A 72 -15.74 -29.65 -17.56
C THR A 72 -16.97 -29.34 -16.72
N ASN A 73 -16.76 -29.09 -15.41
CA ASN A 73 -17.85 -28.76 -14.47
C ASN A 73 -17.88 -27.27 -14.07
N HIS A 74 -16.95 -26.48 -14.62
CA HIS A 74 -16.84 -25.02 -14.40
C HIS A 74 -16.68 -24.61 -12.93
N ASN A 75 -15.97 -25.42 -12.12
CA ASN A 75 -15.75 -25.16 -10.72
C ASN A 75 -14.40 -24.44 -10.46
N GLY A 76 -13.60 -24.18 -11.50
CA GLY A 76 -12.32 -23.47 -11.42
C GLY A 76 -11.15 -24.31 -10.92
N ARG A 77 -11.33 -25.60 -10.71
CA ARG A 77 -10.29 -26.54 -10.24
C ARG A 77 -10.25 -27.78 -11.12
N TRP A 78 -9.10 -28.45 -11.13
CA TRP A 78 -8.99 -29.75 -11.78
C TRP A 78 -9.59 -30.83 -10.88
N ASP A 79 -10.47 -31.64 -11.46
CA ASP A 79 -11.06 -32.82 -10.82
C ASP A 79 -10.55 -34.12 -11.50
N PRO A 80 -10.45 -35.25 -10.75
CA PRO A 80 -10.04 -36.51 -11.32
C PRO A 80 -10.91 -36.95 -12.49
N GLY A 81 -10.30 -37.05 -13.67
CA GLY A 81 -10.97 -37.40 -14.92
C GLY A 81 -11.02 -36.25 -15.94
N GLU A 82 -10.71 -35.04 -15.55
CA GLU A 82 -10.54 -33.92 -16.48
C GLU A 82 -9.20 -34.02 -17.20
N SER A 83 -9.21 -33.65 -18.49
CA SER A 83 -7.97 -33.64 -19.28
C SER A 83 -7.12 -32.44 -18.92
N PHE A 84 -5.81 -32.62 -18.87
CA PHE A 84 -4.84 -31.57 -18.67
C PHE A 84 -3.68 -31.68 -19.66
N THR A 85 -2.98 -30.57 -19.88
CA THR A 85 -1.80 -30.54 -20.76
C THR A 85 -0.56 -30.46 -19.87
N ALA A 86 0.22 -31.52 -19.84
CA ALA A 86 1.48 -31.53 -19.10
C ALA A 86 2.48 -30.58 -19.77
N ASP A 87 3.05 -29.67 -19.00
CA ASP A 87 4.14 -28.81 -19.48
C ASP A 87 5.44 -29.60 -19.50
N GLU A 88 5.89 -30.01 -20.70
CA GLU A 88 7.14 -30.77 -20.88
C GLU A 88 8.38 -30.01 -20.40
N ALA A 89 8.35 -28.66 -20.35
CA ALA A 89 9.46 -27.87 -19.85
C ALA A 89 9.67 -28.06 -18.35
N ASN A 90 8.58 -28.23 -17.60
CA ASN A 90 8.61 -28.46 -16.15
C ASN A 90 8.92 -29.92 -15.79
N ALA A 91 8.66 -30.87 -16.67
CA ALA A 91 8.93 -32.30 -16.45
C ALA A 91 10.45 -32.64 -16.38
N LYS A 92 11.32 -31.72 -16.76
CA LYS A 92 12.79 -31.91 -16.75
C LYS A 92 13.47 -31.47 -15.47
N LEU A 93 12.77 -30.86 -14.53
CA LEU A 93 13.32 -30.42 -13.25
C LEU A 93 13.21 -31.53 -12.21
N ASP A 94 14.26 -31.69 -11.39
CA ASP A 94 14.40 -32.78 -10.41
C ASP A 94 13.11 -33.05 -9.61
N PRO A 95 12.52 -34.24 -9.73
CA PRO A 95 11.23 -34.56 -9.12
C PRO A 95 11.21 -34.48 -7.58
N LYS A 96 12.35 -34.45 -6.92
CA LYS A 96 12.43 -34.59 -5.47
C LYS A 96 12.55 -33.30 -4.69
N SER A 97 12.97 -32.19 -5.30
CA SER A 97 13.27 -30.96 -4.59
C SER A 97 12.48 -29.73 -5.02
N ARG A 98 11.85 -29.71 -6.19
CA ARG A 98 11.25 -28.50 -6.77
C ARG A 98 9.83 -28.65 -7.30
N GLN A 99 9.18 -29.80 -7.15
CA GLN A 99 7.89 -30.12 -7.79
C GLN A 99 6.74 -29.17 -7.43
N HIS A 100 6.82 -28.47 -6.29
CA HIS A 100 5.73 -27.62 -5.81
C HIS A 100 5.90 -26.13 -6.16
N TYR A 101 7.07 -25.72 -6.64
CA TYR A 101 7.40 -24.29 -6.82
C TYR A 101 7.87 -23.93 -8.23
N ASN A 102 7.73 -24.86 -9.19
CA ASN A 102 8.14 -24.61 -10.57
C ASN A 102 7.34 -23.45 -11.18
N GLY A 103 8.06 -22.48 -11.74
CA GLY A 103 7.49 -21.30 -12.38
C GLY A 103 7.11 -20.18 -11.44
N ILE A 104 7.33 -20.30 -10.12
CA ILE A 104 7.18 -19.20 -9.19
C ILE A 104 8.56 -18.55 -8.99
N TYR A 105 8.68 -17.30 -9.41
CA TYR A 105 9.84 -16.45 -9.19
C TYR A 105 9.52 -15.43 -8.11
N LEU A 106 10.49 -15.18 -7.21
CA LEU A 106 10.35 -14.14 -6.19
C LEU A 106 10.65 -12.77 -6.81
N ALA A 107 9.86 -11.80 -6.44
CA ALA A 107 9.98 -10.42 -6.88
C ALA A 107 11.08 -9.64 -6.13
N GLY A 108 11.45 -8.47 -6.62
CA GLY A 108 12.12 -7.41 -5.87
C GLY A 108 13.62 -7.27 -6.09
N PHE A 109 14.32 -8.33 -6.48
CA PHE A 109 15.76 -8.29 -6.73
C PHE A 109 16.11 -8.70 -8.19
N GLY A 110 17.10 -9.55 -8.38
CA GLY A 110 17.49 -10.02 -9.71
C GLY A 110 16.52 -11.05 -10.31
N ASN A 111 16.69 -11.33 -11.60
CA ASN A 111 15.97 -12.40 -12.28
C ASN A 111 16.48 -13.78 -11.85
N ASP A 112 15.72 -14.84 -12.21
CA ASP A 112 16.03 -16.27 -11.95
C ASP A 112 16.02 -16.65 -10.45
N ARG A 113 15.31 -15.89 -9.61
CA ARG A 113 15.16 -16.19 -8.19
C ARG A 113 13.93 -17.09 -7.98
N ALA A 114 14.05 -18.36 -8.37
CA ALA A 114 12.96 -19.32 -8.25
C ALA A 114 12.68 -19.71 -6.78
N ALA A 115 11.40 -19.74 -6.39
CA ALA A 115 11.00 -20.20 -5.06
C ALA A 115 11.38 -21.68 -4.87
N THR A 116 11.96 -22.01 -3.72
CA THR A 116 12.34 -23.38 -3.34
C THR A 116 11.52 -23.96 -2.19
N GLY A 117 10.69 -23.13 -1.56
CA GLY A 117 9.86 -23.51 -0.43
C GLY A 117 9.16 -22.30 0.18
N LYS A 118 8.61 -22.49 1.38
CA LYS A 118 8.09 -21.40 2.20
C LYS A 118 8.64 -21.48 3.61
N HIS A 119 8.86 -20.32 4.22
CA HIS A 119 9.10 -20.17 5.65
C HIS A 119 7.79 -19.96 6.40
N ASP A 120 6.96 -19.01 5.95
CA ASP A 120 5.64 -18.72 6.49
C ASP A 120 4.65 -18.36 5.37
N ASP A 121 3.38 -18.18 5.74
CA ASP A 121 2.34 -17.92 4.76
C ASP A 121 2.27 -16.45 4.33
N LEU A 122 2.00 -16.24 3.05
CA LEU A 122 1.58 -14.98 2.47
C LEU A 122 0.07 -14.79 2.66
N TRP A 123 -0.37 -13.55 2.83
CA TRP A 123 -1.76 -13.26 3.20
C TRP A 123 -2.42 -12.20 2.33
N ALA A 124 -3.72 -12.40 2.05
CA ALA A 124 -4.66 -11.34 1.72
C ALA A 124 -5.44 -11.01 3.00
N ARG A 125 -5.30 -9.77 3.49
CA ARG A 125 -5.93 -9.31 4.73
C ARG A 125 -6.89 -8.17 4.43
N ALA A 126 -8.20 -8.39 4.67
CA ALA A 126 -9.24 -7.43 4.38
C ALA A 126 -9.83 -6.85 5.65
N LEU A 127 -9.84 -5.52 5.78
CA LEU A 127 -10.55 -4.75 6.77
C LEU A 127 -11.74 -4.08 6.11
N VAL A 128 -12.96 -4.41 6.52
CA VAL A 128 -14.18 -3.74 6.07
C VAL A 128 -14.63 -2.76 7.14
N LEU A 129 -14.85 -1.52 6.73
CA LEU A 129 -15.40 -0.44 7.55
C LEU A 129 -16.80 -0.09 7.04
N ASP A 130 -17.74 0.02 7.96
CA ASP A 130 -19.14 0.34 7.69
C ASP A 130 -19.58 1.47 8.61
N CYS A 131 -20.10 2.53 7.99
CA CYS A 131 -20.64 3.71 8.67
C CYS A 131 -22.01 4.07 8.06
N GLY A 132 -22.91 3.11 8.08
CA GLY A 132 -24.27 3.25 7.58
C GLY A 132 -24.36 3.45 6.06
N ALA A 133 -24.17 4.68 5.60
CA ALA A 133 -24.26 4.99 4.17
C ALA A 133 -22.96 4.61 3.40
N THR A 134 -21.84 4.48 4.08
CA THR A 134 -20.54 4.21 3.46
C THR A 134 -19.96 2.89 3.97
N ARG A 135 -19.70 1.98 3.07
CA ARG A 135 -18.99 0.72 3.35
C ARG A 135 -17.84 0.54 2.38
N ILE A 136 -16.63 0.38 2.92
CA ILE A 136 -15.40 0.21 2.16
C ILE A 136 -14.61 -0.98 2.66
N ALA A 137 -13.79 -1.55 1.80
CA ALA A 137 -12.78 -2.53 2.18
C ALA A 137 -11.38 -1.98 1.91
N ILE A 138 -10.46 -2.26 2.83
CA ILE A 138 -9.02 -2.06 2.68
C ILE A 138 -8.39 -3.44 2.69
N VAL A 139 -7.69 -3.80 1.62
CA VAL A 139 -7.05 -5.11 1.46
C VAL A 139 -5.56 -4.94 1.34
N ALA A 140 -4.80 -5.56 2.24
CA ALA A 140 -3.35 -5.63 2.16
C ALA A 140 -2.91 -7.02 1.70
N LEU A 141 -1.98 -7.05 0.73
CA LEU A 141 -1.38 -8.26 0.15
C LEU A 141 0.10 -8.33 0.50
N ASP A 142 0.59 -9.52 0.81
CA ASP A 142 2.02 -9.75 1.05
C ASP A 142 2.78 -9.95 -0.28
N PHE A 143 2.69 -8.93 -1.14
CA PHE A 143 3.34 -8.87 -2.45
C PHE A 143 4.15 -7.60 -2.60
N ILE A 144 5.02 -7.60 -3.61
CA ILE A 144 5.76 -6.40 -4.02
C ILE A 144 4.81 -5.32 -4.54
N GLY A 145 3.79 -5.70 -5.28
CA GLY A 145 2.76 -4.84 -5.83
C GLY A 145 1.63 -5.67 -6.42
N TYR A 146 0.52 -5.03 -6.75
CA TYR A 146 -0.60 -5.61 -7.49
C TYR A 146 -1.30 -4.53 -8.29
N TYR A 147 -2.02 -4.88 -9.35
CA TYR A 147 -2.62 -3.89 -10.22
C TYR A 147 -4.14 -3.78 -10.06
N ASP A 148 -4.66 -2.54 -10.13
CA ASP A 148 -6.09 -2.25 -10.24
C ASP A 148 -6.50 -2.12 -11.71
N HIS A 149 -6.46 -3.20 -12.45
CA HIS A 149 -6.89 -3.21 -13.83
C HIS A 149 -7.90 -4.31 -14.10
N ALA A 150 -8.61 -4.20 -15.22
CA ALA A 150 -9.49 -5.23 -15.75
C ALA A 150 -8.72 -6.09 -16.75
N GLY A 151 -8.92 -7.37 -16.70
CA GLY A 151 -8.27 -8.29 -17.61
C GLY A 151 -8.45 -9.74 -17.16
N TYR A 152 -7.40 -10.51 -17.25
CA TYR A 152 -7.44 -11.91 -16.86
C TYR A 152 -7.26 -12.12 -15.35
N TYR A 153 -6.64 -11.16 -14.67
CA TYR A 153 -6.45 -11.08 -13.23
C TYR A 153 -6.27 -9.60 -12.83
N GLY A 154 -6.38 -9.30 -11.52
CA GLY A 154 -6.22 -7.97 -10.94
C GLY A 154 -7.37 -7.59 -10.03
N LEU A 155 -7.27 -6.44 -9.36
CA LEU A 155 -8.27 -6.03 -8.39
C LEU A 155 -9.67 -5.89 -9.01
N GLN A 156 -9.79 -5.52 -10.28
CA GLN A 156 -11.10 -5.43 -10.95
C GLN A 156 -11.75 -6.81 -11.06
N GLU A 157 -10.98 -7.87 -11.33
CA GLU A 157 -11.48 -9.23 -11.34
C GLU A 157 -11.90 -9.69 -9.96
N ALA A 158 -11.09 -9.37 -8.93
CA ALA A 158 -11.47 -9.65 -7.55
C ALA A 158 -12.77 -8.92 -7.15
N ARG A 159 -12.98 -7.67 -7.58
CA ARG A 159 -14.24 -6.92 -7.36
C ARG A 159 -15.44 -7.60 -7.99
N ASN A 160 -15.28 -8.17 -9.20
CA ASN A 160 -16.34 -8.88 -9.91
C ASN A 160 -16.79 -10.15 -9.17
N LEU A 161 -15.89 -10.76 -8.38
CA LEU A 161 -16.16 -11.95 -7.58
C LEU A 161 -16.80 -11.65 -6.21
N VAL A 162 -16.77 -10.40 -5.75
CA VAL A 162 -17.41 -10.00 -4.50
C VAL A 162 -18.92 -9.91 -4.68
N ASP A 163 -19.69 -10.52 -3.76
CA ASP A 163 -21.15 -10.47 -3.76
C ASP A 163 -21.67 -9.01 -3.72
N PRO A 164 -22.37 -8.54 -4.74
CA PRO A 164 -22.92 -7.18 -4.79
C PRO A 164 -23.87 -6.86 -3.62
N SER A 165 -24.49 -7.87 -2.99
CA SER A 165 -25.36 -7.68 -1.82
C SER A 165 -24.62 -7.19 -0.58
N LEU A 166 -23.29 -7.21 -0.57
CA LEU A 166 -22.46 -6.64 0.48
C LEU A 166 -22.41 -5.12 0.43
N HIS A 167 -22.85 -4.51 -0.68
CA HIS A 167 -22.92 -3.05 -0.87
C HIS A 167 -21.63 -2.30 -0.57
N LEU A 168 -20.50 -2.84 -1.00
CA LEU A 168 -19.22 -2.17 -0.91
C LEU A 168 -19.14 -1.05 -1.95
N GLN A 169 -18.83 0.16 -1.53
CA GLN A 169 -18.66 1.30 -2.42
C GLN A 169 -17.27 1.30 -3.06
N GLU A 170 -16.24 0.97 -2.26
CA GLU A 170 -14.87 0.89 -2.73
C GLU A 170 -14.16 -0.30 -2.09
N ILE A 171 -13.25 -0.90 -2.85
CA ILE A 171 -12.26 -1.86 -2.37
C ILE A 171 -10.89 -1.24 -2.72
N LEU A 172 -10.18 -0.82 -1.69
CA LEU A 172 -8.82 -0.31 -1.81
C LEU A 172 -7.85 -1.46 -1.62
N LEU A 173 -6.94 -1.59 -2.56
CA LEU A 173 -5.84 -2.54 -2.43
C LEU A 173 -4.59 -1.80 -2.00
N THR A 174 -3.73 -2.45 -1.24
CA THR A 174 -2.36 -2.03 -0.97
C THR A 174 -1.48 -3.26 -0.87
N SER A 175 -0.24 -3.15 -1.25
CA SER A 175 0.75 -4.22 -1.07
C SER A 175 1.70 -3.87 0.06
N THR A 176 2.20 -4.88 0.76
CA THR A 176 3.24 -4.66 1.78
C THR A 176 4.60 -4.33 1.17
N HIS A 177 4.74 -4.48 -0.13
CA HIS A 177 5.98 -4.39 -0.89
C HIS A 177 6.99 -5.49 -0.52
N ASN A 178 6.48 -6.66 -0.25
CA ASN A 178 7.26 -7.82 0.17
C ASN A 178 8.10 -8.38 -1.00
N HIS A 179 9.43 -8.39 -0.83
CA HIS A 179 10.37 -8.91 -1.81
C HIS A 179 10.56 -10.44 -1.74
N GLU A 180 9.87 -11.11 -0.81
CA GLU A 180 9.91 -12.55 -0.61
C GLU A 180 8.61 -13.24 -1.04
N GLY A 181 7.80 -12.54 -1.84
CA GLY A 181 6.59 -13.02 -2.47
C GLY A 181 6.76 -13.32 -3.96
N PRO A 182 5.80 -14.00 -4.59
CA PRO A 182 5.81 -14.25 -6.03
C PRO A 182 5.81 -12.97 -6.87
N ASP A 183 6.41 -13.03 -8.07
CA ASP A 183 6.28 -11.96 -9.05
C ASP A 183 4.83 -11.80 -9.50
N THR A 184 4.26 -10.65 -9.20
CA THR A 184 2.90 -10.23 -9.58
C THR A 184 2.89 -9.12 -10.62
N ILE A 185 4.07 -8.57 -10.93
CA ILE A 185 4.28 -7.44 -11.81
C ILE A 185 4.76 -7.88 -13.20
N GLY A 186 5.64 -8.91 -13.26
CA GLY A 186 6.20 -9.48 -14.48
C GLY A 186 7.67 -9.13 -14.73
N LEU A 187 8.34 -8.48 -13.78
CA LEU A 187 9.71 -8.01 -13.97
C LEU A 187 10.76 -9.05 -13.56
N TRP A 188 10.41 -10.09 -12.83
CA TRP A 188 11.34 -11.01 -12.19
C TRP A 188 11.21 -12.46 -12.67
N GLY A 189 11.11 -12.66 -13.98
CA GLY A 189 11.18 -13.99 -14.58
C GLY A 189 12.60 -14.59 -14.56
N ASN A 190 12.78 -15.69 -15.29
CA ASN A 190 14.11 -16.33 -15.38
C ASN A 190 15.13 -15.52 -16.18
N THR A 191 14.71 -14.52 -16.93
CA THR A 191 15.57 -13.55 -17.64
C THR A 191 14.93 -12.16 -17.60
N PRO A 192 15.67 -11.07 -17.83
CA PRO A 192 15.11 -9.73 -17.90
C PRO A 192 14.03 -9.52 -18.97
N ALA A 193 13.93 -10.42 -19.94
CA ALA A 193 12.95 -10.37 -21.01
C ALA A 193 11.80 -11.37 -20.84
N SER A 194 11.74 -12.07 -19.70
CA SER A 194 10.72 -13.07 -19.42
C SER A 194 9.81 -12.62 -18.28
N ASP A 195 8.51 -12.86 -18.49
CA ASP A 195 7.47 -12.65 -17.49
C ASP A 195 7.64 -13.67 -16.33
N GLY A 196 7.71 -13.19 -15.11
CA GLY A 196 7.75 -14.03 -13.91
C GLY A 196 6.39 -14.32 -13.31
N LYS A 197 5.33 -13.72 -13.86
CA LYS A 197 3.95 -13.93 -13.38
C LYS A 197 3.46 -15.33 -13.70
N PHE A 198 2.62 -15.83 -12.82
CA PHE A 198 1.93 -17.09 -13.00
C PHE A 198 0.41 -16.85 -13.03
N PRO A 199 -0.23 -16.76 -14.23
CA PRO A 199 -1.60 -16.30 -14.38
C PRO A 199 -2.63 -17.07 -13.54
N HIS A 200 -2.54 -18.39 -13.45
CA HIS A 200 -3.46 -19.19 -12.64
C HIS A 200 -3.34 -18.90 -11.14
N TYR A 201 -2.11 -18.64 -10.68
CA TYR A 201 -1.90 -18.20 -9.30
C TYR A 201 -2.53 -16.83 -9.05
N LEU A 202 -2.39 -15.89 -9.97
CA LEU A 202 -2.98 -14.56 -9.84
C LEU A 202 -4.51 -14.62 -9.83
N GLN A 203 -5.12 -15.48 -10.63
CA GLN A 203 -6.56 -15.75 -10.54
C GLN A 203 -6.97 -16.37 -9.20
N PHE A 204 -6.16 -17.27 -8.64
CA PHE A 204 -6.38 -17.77 -7.29
C PHE A 204 -6.33 -16.61 -6.28
N VAL A 205 -5.35 -15.70 -6.39
CA VAL A 205 -5.24 -14.52 -5.52
C VAL A 205 -6.51 -13.67 -5.60
N ASP A 206 -7.06 -13.41 -6.79
CA ASP A 206 -8.31 -12.65 -6.96
C ASP A 206 -9.47 -13.28 -6.20
N ARG A 207 -9.60 -14.60 -6.28
CA ARG A 207 -10.62 -15.35 -5.50
C ARG A 207 -10.40 -15.20 -3.99
N GLN A 208 -9.15 -15.24 -3.52
CA GLN A 208 -8.84 -15.09 -2.10
C GLN A 208 -9.04 -13.65 -1.60
N ILE A 209 -8.77 -12.66 -2.44
CA ILE A 209 -9.12 -11.26 -2.15
C ILE A 209 -10.64 -11.13 -1.95
N ALA A 210 -11.43 -11.61 -2.92
CA ALA A 210 -12.89 -11.58 -2.84
C ALA A 210 -13.42 -12.34 -1.61
N ARG A 211 -12.82 -13.47 -1.28
CA ARG A 211 -13.15 -14.24 -0.07
C ARG A 211 -12.82 -13.50 1.20
N ALA A 212 -11.62 -12.88 1.30
CA ALA A 212 -11.22 -12.09 2.46
C ALA A 212 -12.19 -10.92 2.69
N VAL A 213 -12.53 -10.19 1.63
CA VAL A 213 -13.51 -9.09 1.66
C VAL A 213 -14.88 -9.58 2.12
N THR A 214 -15.35 -10.70 1.56
CA THR A 214 -16.65 -11.29 1.91
C THR A 214 -16.70 -11.70 3.38
N LEU A 215 -15.68 -12.39 3.88
CA LEU A 215 -15.62 -12.81 5.28
C LEU A 215 -15.50 -11.63 6.24
N ALA A 216 -14.70 -10.63 5.88
CA ALA A 216 -14.59 -9.40 6.66
C ALA A 216 -15.94 -8.67 6.74
N ALA A 217 -16.65 -8.53 5.61
CA ALA A 217 -17.97 -7.91 5.58
C ALA A 217 -19.02 -8.67 6.40
N LYS A 218 -18.93 -9.99 6.44
CA LYS A 218 -19.82 -10.83 7.26
C LYS A 218 -19.47 -10.82 8.76
N SER A 219 -18.25 -10.40 9.13
CA SER A 219 -17.79 -10.31 10.52
C SER A 219 -17.94 -8.93 11.16
N LEU A 220 -18.63 -7.98 10.51
CA LEU A 220 -18.81 -6.63 10.99
C LEU A 220 -19.39 -6.57 12.42
N ALA A 221 -18.66 -5.96 13.34
CA ALA A 221 -19.07 -5.70 14.72
C ALA A 221 -19.02 -4.20 15.02
N PRO A 222 -19.87 -3.68 15.91
CA PRO A 222 -19.79 -2.31 16.38
C PRO A 222 -18.45 -2.05 17.09
N VAL A 223 -17.77 -0.96 16.72
CA VAL A 223 -16.45 -0.64 17.26
C VAL A 223 -16.31 0.86 17.58
N ARG A 224 -15.32 1.16 18.42
CA ARG A 224 -14.72 2.50 18.55
C ARG A 224 -13.34 2.48 17.93
N LEU A 225 -12.94 3.59 17.35
CA LEU A 225 -11.62 3.79 16.78
C LEU A 225 -10.69 4.44 17.81
N LYS A 226 -9.53 3.85 18.00
CA LYS A 226 -8.40 4.45 18.73
C LYS A 226 -7.27 4.71 17.75
N LEU A 227 -6.74 5.92 17.77
CA LEU A 227 -5.67 6.39 16.88
C LEU A 227 -4.41 6.64 17.70
N GLY A 228 -3.27 6.20 17.19
CA GLY A 228 -1.97 6.42 17.80
C GLY A 228 -0.90 6.68 16.75
N GLN A 229 0.14 7.38 17.16
CA GLN A 229 1.35 7.55 16.38
C GLN A 229 2.55 7.66 17.31
N THR A 230 3.72 7.30 16.80
CA THR A 230 5.01 7.44 17.50
C THR A 230 6.13 7.63 16.48
N ASN A 231 7.29 8.03 16.97
CA ASN A 231 8.49 8.21 16.15
C ASN A 231 9.74 7.87 16.97
N PRO A 232 10.97 7.86 16.39
CA PRO A 232 12.19 7.52 17.12
C PRO A 232 12.48 8.38 18.35
N SER A 233 12.01 9.63 18.40
CA SER A 233 12.18 10.47 19.58
C SER A 233 11.27 10.10 20.75
N GLN A 234 10.22 9.36 20.49
CA GLN A 234 9.18 8.95 21.45
C GLN A 234 9.24 7.46 21.78
N SER A 235 9.73 6.62 20.86
CA SER A 235 9.83 5.18 21.02
C SER A 235 11.29 4.72 21.04
N PRO A 236 11.79 4.18 22.16
CA PRO A 236 13.12 3.57 22.21
C PRO A 236 13.30 2.43 21.21
N SER A 237 12.24 1.69 20.89
CA SER A 237 12.28 0.62 19.91
C SER A 237 12.62 1.14 18.52
N LEU A 238 11.99 2.22 18.08
CA LEU A 238 12.32 2.87 16.80
C LEU A 238 13.67 3.60 16.84
N ALA A 239 14.01 4.23 17.94
CA ALA A 239 15.30 4.96 18.10
C ALA A 239 16.49 4.01 17.95
N ASN A 240 16.36 2.77 18.42
CA ASN A 240 17.41 1.75 18.34
C ASN A 240 17.40 0.96 17.02
N MET A 241 16.36 1.13 16.22
CA MET A 241 16.20 0.43 14.95
C MET A 241 17.01 1.12 13.85
N GLN A 242 18.28 0.77 13.74
CA GLN A 242 19.17 1.25 12.66
C GLN A 242 19.06 0.35 11.43
N THR A 243 17.84 0.05 10.99
CA THR A 243 17.58 -0.88 9.88
C THR A 243 17.17 -0.18 8.60
N ARG A 244 17.24 1.17 8.56
CA ARG A 244 16.85 1.93 7.38
C ARG A 244 18.03 2.70 6.80
N THR A 245 18.11 2.69 5.49
CA THR A 245 18.99 3.56 4.72
C THR A 245 18.20 4.22 3.61
N ASP A 246 18.67 5.39 3.18
CA ASP A 246 18.16 6.05 2.00
C ASP A 246 19.12 5.75 0.84
N GLY A 247 18.60 5.17 -0.23
CA GLY A 247 19.35 4.91 -1.44
C GLY A 247 19.91 6.18 -2.10
N ARG A 248 19.41 7.36 -1.68
CA ARG A 248 19.85 8.67 -2.17
C ARG A 248 20.21 9.61 -1.03
N PRO A 249 21.44 9.58 -0.53
CA PRO A 249 21.89 10.51 0.52
C PRO A 249 21.70 11.99 0.14
N PRO A 250 21.43 12.88 1.12
CA PRO A 250 21.32 12.61 2.56
C PRO A 250 20.02 11.92 2.94
N ASN A 251 20.07 11.05 3.96
CA ASN A 251 18.91 10.28 4.43
C ASN A 251 17.73 11.19 4.77
N PHE A 252 16.57 10.84 4.21
CA PHE A 252 15.30 11.48 4.51
C PHE A 252 14.20 10.41 4.66
N PHE A 253 13.61 10.29 5.83
CA PHE A 253 12.61 9.30 6.14
C PHE A 253 11.33 9.94 6.66
N ASP A 254 10.19 9.37 6.35
CA ASP A 254 9.03 9.50 7.21
C ASP A 254 9.29 8.67 8.47
N GLU A 255 9.47 9.34 9.60
CA GLU A 255 9.78 8.70 10.86
C GLU A 255 8.53 8.32 11.67
N GLU A 256 7.34 8.70 11.21
CA GLU A 256 6.11 8.45 11.95
C GLU A 256 5.58 7.04 11.70
N LEU A 257 5.50 6.23 12.76
CA LEU A 257 4.69 5.02 12.80
C LEU A 257 3.28 5.37 13.25
N ARG A 258 2.28 4.95 12.48
CA ARG A 258 0.86 5.27 12.73
C ARG A 258 0.06 4.00 12.91
N VAL A 259 -0.94 4.06 13.81
CA VAL A 259 -1.80 2.92 14.11
C VAL A 259 -3.27 3.31 14.22
N MET A 260 -4.14 2.40 13.77
CA MET A 260 -5.57 2.40 14.03
C MET A 260 -5.93 1.12 14.78
N GLN A 261 -6.60 1.23 15.92
CA GLN A 261 -7.15 0.10 16.65
C GLN A 261 -8.67 0.20 16.71
N PHE A 262 -9.33 -0.80 16.19
CA PHE A 262 -10.79 -0.93 16.21
C PHE A 262 -11.19 -1.85 17.37
N VAL A 263 -11.79 -1.28 18.41
CA VAL A 263 -12.15 -2.00 19.65
C VAL A 263 -13.65 -2.21 19.69
N GLY A 264 -14.07 -3.45 19.85
CA GLY A 264 -15.49 -3.83 19.94
C GLY A 264 -16.20 -3.14 21.12
N THR A 265 -17.42 -2.67 20.87
CA THR A 265 -18.26 -2.00 21.88
C THR A 265 -19.34 -2.91 22.45
N GLU A 266 -19.70 -3.97 21.74
CA GLU A 266 -20.81 -4.85 22.04
C GLU A 266 -20.50 -6.32 21.75
N GLY A 267 -21.35 -7.22 22.25
CA GLY A 267 -21.29 -8.65 21.95
C GLY A 267 -19.98 -9.34 22.37
N PRO A 268 -19.57 -10.40 21.67
CA PRO A 268 -18.38 -11.19 22.00
C PRO A 268 -17.05 -10.41 21.86
N THR A 269 -17.08 -9.33 21.10
CA THR A 269 -15.90 -8.48 20.81
C THR A 269 -15.75 -7.31 21.79
N LYS A 270 -16.72 -7.11 22.69
CA LYS A 270 -16.72 -5.98 23.64
C LYS A 270 -15.40 -5.87 24.41
N GLY A 271 -14.75 -4.71 24.31
CA GLY A 271 -13.49 -4.42 24.98
C GLY A 271 -12.24 -5.12 24.39
N LYS A 272 -12.41 -5.85 23.27
CA LYS A 272 -11.31 -6.53 22.58
C LYS A 272 -11.01 -5.84 21.25
N SER A 273 -9.77 -5.92 20.79
CA SER A 273 -9.45 -5.53 19.42
C SER A 273 -10.20 -6.43 18.44
N VAL A 274 -10.88 -5.82 17.48
CA VAL A 274 -11.40 -6.48 16.29
C VAL A 274 -10.33 -6.44 15.22
N ALA A 275 -9.79 -5.26 14.93
CA ALA A 275 -8.75 -5.05 13.93
C ALA A 275 -7.72 -4.04 14.42
N ILE A 276 -6.48 -4.19 13.93
CA ILE A 276 -5.38 -3.23 14.10
C ILE A 276 -4.79 -2.98 12.73
N LEU A 277 -4.58 -1.72 12.37
CA LEU A 277 -3.85 -1.32 11.17
C LEU A 277 -2.59 -0.59 11.60
N VAL A 278 -1.44 -1.03 11.07
CA VAL A 278 -0.14 -0.37 11.25
C VAL A 278 0.34 0.14 9.92
N ASN A 279 0.78 1.40 9.89
CA ASN A 279 1.38 2.03 8.72
C ASN A 279 2.82 2.42 9.06
N TRP A 280 3.76 1.90 8.28
CA TRP A 280 5.19 2.12 8.46
C TRP A 280 5.91 2.18 7.11
N ASN A 281 7.10 2.76 7.06
CA ASN A 281 7.76 3.26 5.86
C ASN A 281 9.17 2.67 5.73
N THR A 282 9.27 1.43 5.29
CA THR A 282 10.54 0.80 4.88
C THR A 282 10.25 -0.45 4.06
N HIS A 283 11.14 -0.79 3.15
CA HIS A 283 11.02 -1.98 2.31
C HIS A 283 11.01 -3.26 3.14
N PRO A 284 10.07 -4.17 2.94
CA PRO A 284 10.15 -5.55 3.43
C PRO A 284 11.04 -6.42 2.51
N GLU A 285 12.33 -6.37 2.77
CA GLU A 285 13.39 -7.01 2.00
C GLU A 285 14.51 -7.52 2.93
N SER A 286 14.13 -7.95 4.14
CA SER A 286 15.07 -8.25 5.22
C SER A 286 16.02 -9.40 4.93
N LEU A 287 15.72 -10.22 3.92
CA LEU A 287 16.45 -11.45 3.59
C LEU A 287 17.27 -11.34 2.30
N GLU A 288 17.12 -10.23 1.57
CA GLU A 288 17.85 -9.94 0.33
C GLU A 288 17.70 -11.01 -0.77
N ASP A 289 18.54 -10.94 -1.79
CA ASP A 289 18.47 -11.77 -3.01
C ASP A 289 18.86 -13.24 -2.80
N GLU A 290 19.53 -13.56 -1.71
CA GLU A 290 19.99 -14.93 -1.41
C GLU A 290 18.85 -15.83 -0.91
N ASN A 291 17.76 -15.26 -0.37
CA ASN A 291 16.63 -16.06 0.07
C ASN A 291 15.77 -16.53 -1.10
N THR A 292 15.39 -17.81 -1.05
CA THR A 292 14.49 -18.44 -2.03
C THR A 292 13.22 -19.03 -1.40
N LEU A 293 13.00 -18.79 -0.11
CA LEU A 293 11.79 -19.20 0.59
C LEU A 293 10.75 -18.09 0.59
N LEU A 294 9.52 -18.44 0.25
CA LEU A 294 8.39 -17.53 0.41
C LEU A 294 8.17 -17.19 1.89
N THR A 295 8.03 -15.92 2.19
CA THR A 295 7.73 -15.41 3.54
C THR A 295 7.05 -14.06 3.46
N SER A 296 6.25 -13.71 4.45
CA SER A 296 5.64 -12.38 4.58
C SER A 296 6.60 -11.32 5.14
N ASP A 297 7.88 -11.66 5.27
CA ASP A 297 8.94 -10.82 5.82
C ASP A 297 8.56 -10.22 7.19
N PHE A 298 9.24 -9.16 7.66
CA PHE A 298 8.95 -8.55 8.96
C PHE A 298 7.49 -8.06 9.14
N PRO A 299 6.71 -7.68 8.11
CA PRO A 299 5.29 -7.41 8.25
C PRO A 299 4.49 -8.56 8.88
N GLY A 300 4.86 -9.82 8.59
CA GLY A 300 4.31 -11.00 9.25
C GLY A 300 4.55 -10.98 10.74
N ALA A 301 5.80 -10.78 11.16
CA ALA A 301 6.18 -10.73 12.56
C ALA A 301 5.54 -9.55 13.33
N VAL A 302 5.34 -8.40 12.66
CA VAL A 302 4.57 -7.26 13.22
C VAL A 302 3.15 -7.69 13.55
N ARG A 303 2.46 -8.27 12.57
CA ARG A 303 1.06 -8.69 12.70
C ARG A 303 0.89 -9.74 13.81
N ASP A 304 1.71 -10.76 13.81
CA ASP A 304 1.65 -11.85 14.78
C ASP A 304 1.87 -11.35 16.21
N SER A 305 2.81 -10.43 16.41
CA SER A 305 3.09 -9.82 17.71
C SER A 305 1.91 -9.00 18.22
N LEU A 306 1.27 -8.21 17.35
CA LEU A 306 0.11 -7.39 17.71
C LEU A 306 -1.13 -8.25 17.98
N GLU A 307 -1.38 -9.27 17.15
CA GLU A 307 -2.49 -10.21 17.33
C GLU A 307 -2.33 -10.98 18.66
N LYS A 308 -1.12 -11.41 18.98
CA LYS A 308 -0.82 -12.07 20.26
C LYS A 308 -1.05 -11.15 21.46
N ARG A 309 -0.70 -9.87 21.34
CA ARG A 309 -0.81 -8.90 22.44
C ARG A 309 -2.23 -8.42 22.67
N PHE A 310 -2.93 -8.02 21.62
CA PHE A 310 -4.21 -7.31 21.70
C PHE A 310 -5.41 -8.16 21.28
N GLY A 311 -5.19 -9.31 20.67
CA GLY A 311 -6.23 -10.10 20.00
C GLY A 311 -6.69 -9.46 18.69
N GLY A 312 -7.72 -10.05 18.08
CA GLY A 312 -8.21 -9.63 16.76
C GLY A 312 -7.26 -10.03 15.64
N LYS A 313 -7.29 -9.27 14.54
CA LYS A 313 -6.38 -9.43 13.41
C LYS A 313 -5.67 -8.12 13.10
N ALA A 314 -4.43 -8.18 12.61
CA ALA A 314 -3.66 -7.01 12.24
C ALA A 314 -3.46 -6.91 10.72
N ILE A 315 -3.43 -5.68 10.20
CA ILE A 315 -3.03 -5.34 8.84
C ILE A 315 -1.79 -4.47 8.91
N TYR A 316 -0.79 -4.78 8.11
CA TYR A 316 0.37 -3.93 7.87
C TYR A 316 0.20 -3.25 6.51
N VAL A 317 0.49 -1.96 6.46
CA VAL A 317 0.42 -1.14 5.25
C VAL A 317 1.69 -0.34 5.13
N SER A 318 2.36 -0.46 4.00
CA SER A 318 3.53 0.34 3.67
C SER A 318 3.13 1.78 3.32
N GLY A 319 3.98 2.73 3.68
CA GLY A 319 3.79 4.15 3.39
C GLY A 319 4.70 4.64 2.26
N ASP A 320 5.36 5.77 2.49
CA ASP A 320 6.34 6.39 1.59
C ASP A 320 7.71 5.74 1.77
N LEU A 321 7.86 4.58 1.18
CA LEU A 321 9.07 3.75 1.30
C LEU A 321 10.04 3.91 0.13
N GLY A 322 9.69 4.68 -0.90
CA GLY A 322 10.58 4.88 -2.05
C GLY A 322 11.97 5.36 -1.60
N ALA A 323 13.02 4.68 -2.02
CA ALA A 323 14.40 4.83 -1.57
C ALA A 323 14.67 4.52 -0.08
N VAL A 324 13.68 4.08 0.71
CA VAL A 324 13.85 3.71 2.13
C VAL A 324 14.01 2.20 2.25
N GLU A 325 15.24 1.76 2.15
CA GLU A 325 15.62 0.35 2.11
C GLU A 325 15.93 -0.19 3.51
N VAL A 326 15.86 -1.49 3.69
CA VAL A 326 16.42 -2.17 4.85
C VAL A 326 17.93 -2.21 4.69
N VAL A 327 18.66 -1.78 5.73
CA VAL A 327 20.12 -1.75 5.70
C VAL A 327 20.66 -3.16 5.49
N GLY A 328 21.15 -3.41 4.30
CA GLY A 328 22.13 -4.44 4.07
C GLY A 328 23.44 -4.11 4.80
N ASP A 329 24.28 -5.11 5.02
CA ASP A 329 25.44 -5.04 5.91
C ASP A 329 26.59 -4.12 5.44
N ASN A 330 26.39 -3.23 4.52
CA ASN A 330 27.44 -2.27 4.14
C ASN A 330 27.79 -1.27 5.25
N ASN A 331 26.97 -1.19 6.30
CA ASN A 331 27.23 -0.34 7.45
C ASN A 331 27.34 -1.18 8.74
N ARG A 332 28.41 -1.94 8.85
CA ARG A 332 28.76 -2.89 9.91
C ARG A 332 28.79 -2.35 11.33
N SER A 333 28.50 -1.08 11.53
CA SER A 333 28.45 -0.46 12.85
C SER A 333 27.05 -0.56 13.49
N SER A 334 26.01 -0.91 12.76
CA SER A 334 24.67 -0.96 13.28
C SER A 334 24.36 -2.32 13.93
N ARG A 335 24.69 -2.42 15.20
CA ARG A 335 24.22 -3.51 16.04
C ARG A 335 22.78 -3.21 16.42
N THR A 336 21.83 -3.79 15.75
CA THR A 336 20.44 -3.75 16.20
C THR A 336 20.32 -4.64 17.43
N GLN A 337 19.90 -4.08 18.54
CA GLN A 337 19.54 -4.86 19.72
C GLN A 337 18.12 -5.37 19.56
N PHE A 338 17.98 -6.66 19.32
CA PHE A 338 16.68 -7.30 19.28
C PHE A 338 16.37 -7.90 20.64
N ASP A 339 15.28 -7.51 21.27
CA ASP A 339 14.87 -8.01 22.60
C ASP A 339 15.99 -7.99 23.65
N GLY A 340 16.88 -7.00 23.60
CA GLY A 340 18.06 -6.91 24.45
C GLY A 340 19.17 -7.91 24.11
N ARG A 341 19.07 -8.63 23.01
CA ARG A 341 20.14 -9.49 22.49
C ARG A 341 20.93 -8.74 21.44
N ASN A 342 22.24 -8.73 21.61
CA ASN A 342 23.15 -8.32 20.53
C ASN A 342 23.29 -9.50 19.57
N PHE A 343 22.89 -9.31 18.31
CA PHE A 343 23.32 -10.21 17.24
C PHE A 343 24.75 -9.81 16.86
N PRO A 344 25.77 -10.61 17.14
CA PRO A 344 27.10 -10.30 16.67
C PRO A 344 27.10 -10.46 15.16
N LEU A 345 27.26 -9.33 14.46
CA LEU A 345 27.61 -9.36 13.05
C LEU A 345 28.99 -9.99 12.95
N ASP A 346 29.07 -11.26 12.59
CA ASP A 346 30.33 -11.87 12.19
C ASP A 346 30.60 -11.44 10.74
N ALA A 347 31.54 -10.53 10.55
CA ALA A 347 31.96 -10.05 9.23
C ALA A 347 32.44 -11.17 8.29
N ARG A 348 32.58 -12.40 8.78
CA ARG A 348 32.98 -13.58 8.02
C ARG A 348 31.79 -14.46 7.62
N ASN A 349 30.62 -14.19 8.20
CA ASN A 349 29.40 -14.93 7.89
C ASN A 349 28.39 -13.96 7.27
N LYS A 350 28.35 -13.91 5.96
CA LYS A 350 27.35 -13.14 5.19
C LYS A 350 25.93 -13.54 5.59
N ASP A 351 25.72 -14.82 5.93
CA ASP A 351 24.43 -15.39 6.27
C ASP A 351 23.86 -14.87 7.61
N ALA A 352 24.68 -14.28 8.48
CA ALA A 352 24.23 -13.77 9.77
C ALA A 352 23.44 -12.46 9.66
N THR A 353 23.57 -11.72 8.57
CA THR A 353 22.96 -10.41 8.38
C THR A 353 21.52 -10.51 7.87
N PHE A 354 21.28 -11.44 6.96
CA PHE A 354 19.99 -11.67 6.30
C PHE A 354 19.34 -12.95 6.81
N THR A 355 19.05 -12.99 8.11
CA THR A 355 18.45 -14.17 8.76
C THR A 355 16.99 -13.94 9.09
N PHE A 356 16.19 -14.99 9.10
CA PHE A 356 14.80 -14.97 9.60
C PHE A 356 14.72 -14.44 11.03
N GLN A 357 15.70 -14.71 11.88
CA GLN A 357 15.76 -14.17 13.24
C GLN A 357 15.89 -12.64 13.24
N ARG A 358 16.67 -12.06 12.33
CA ARG A 358 16.77 -10.61 12.17
C ARG A 358 15.46 -10.03 11.62
N MET A 359 14.88 -10.65 10.63
CA MET A 359 13.57 -10.30 10.08
C MET A 359 12.50 -10.26 11.17
N GLU A 360 12.37 -11.34 11.96
CA GLU A 360 11.45 -11.41 13.09
C GLU A 360 11.71 -10.31 14.13
N ALA A 361 12.97 -10.03 14.42
CA ALA A 361 13.36 -9.03 15.39
C ALA A 361 13.03 -7.60 14.92
N ILE A 362 13.21 -7.27 13.63
CA ILE A 362 12.73 -6.02 13.03
C ILE A 362 11.21 -5.90 13.25
N GLY A 363 10.47 -6.95 12.92
CA GLY A 363 9.03 -6.99 13.12
C GLY A 363 8.61 -6.80 14.58
N HIS A 364 9.32 -7.41 15.51
CA HIS A 364 9.07 -7.26 16.94
C HIS A 364 9.31 -5.83 17.44
N ASP A 365 10.33 -5.14 16.96
CA ASP A 365 10.61 -3.75 17.32
C ASP A 365 9.54 -2.80 16.80
N ILE A 366 9.11 -2.97 15.55
CA ILE A 366 7.99 -2.22 14.98
C ILE A 366 6.69 -2.50 15.75
N ALA A 367 6.41 -3.77 16.07
CA ALA A 367 5.23 -4.14 16.85
C ALA A 367 5.22 -3.57 18.27
N ARG A 368 6.40 -3.45 18.90
CA ARG A 368 6.56 -2.80 20.20
C ARG A 368 6.24 -1.32 20.11
N ALA A 369 6.80 -0.63 19.14
CA ALA A 369 6.50 0.78 18.88
C ALA A 369 5.02 1.01 18.54
N ALA A 370 4.43 0.14 17.72
CA ALA A 370 2.99 0.17 17.43
C ALA A 370 2.15 -0.06 18.70
N SER A 371 2.59 -0.95 19.59
CA SER A 371 1.94 -1.19 20.88
C SER A 371 1.98 0.03 21.78
N GLU A 372 3.13 0.71 21.86
CA GLU A 372 3.30 1.97 22.59
C GLU A 372 2.37 3.05 22.03
N ALA A 373 2.31 3.17 20.69
CA ALA A 373 1.39 4.09 20.02
C ALA A 373 -0.08 3.79 20.31
N ILE A 374 -0.48 2.51 20.37
CA ILE A 374 -1.83 2.10 20.75
C ILE A 374 -2.11 2.47 22.21
N GLU A 375 -1.20 2.21 23.13
CA GLU A 375 -1.41 2.45 24.57
C GLU A 375 -1.58 3.93 24.88
N HIS A 376 -0.81 4.79 24.25
CA HIS A 376 -0.89 6.24 24.36
C HIS A 376 -1.90 6.89 23.37
N GLY A 377 -2.53 6.09 22.53
CA GLY A 377 -3.46 6.56 21.51
C GLY A 377 -4.74 7.15 22.09
N GLU A 378 -5.42 7.94 21.28
CA GLU A 378 -6.64 8.66 21.64
C GLU A 378 -7.86 8.06 20.93
N TRP A 379 -9.02 8.12 21.59
CA TRP A 379 -10.27 7.74 20.97
C TRP A 379 -10.71 8.82 19.99
N SER A 380 -11.13 8.41 18.80
CA SER A 380 -11.68 9.28 17.78
C SER A 380 -13.17 9.04 17.62
N ASP A 381 -13.94 10.13 17.62
CA ASP A 381 -15.36 10.07 17.35
C ASP A 381 -15.61 10.06 15.84
N ILE A 382 -16.39 9.09 15.39
CA ILE A 382 -16.67 8.88 13.96
C ILE A 382 -18.08 9.29 13.65
N HIS A 383 -18.22 10.32 12.82
CA HIS A 383 -19.50 10.82 12.33
C HIS A 383 -19.83 10.29 10.93
N SER A 384 -18.79 10.10 10.12
CA SER A 384 -18.88 9.58 8.75
C SER A 384 -17.59 8.92 8.34
N VAL A 385 -17.65 8.08 7.31
CA VAL A 385 -16.51 7.68 6.50
C VAL A 385 -16.65 8.39 5.17
N GLU A 386 -15.75 9.32 4.88
CA GLU A 386 -15.76 10.07 3.63
C GLU A 386 -14.70 9.49 2.70
N VAL A 387 -15.10 9.21 1.46
CA VAL A 387 -14.19 8.70 0.42
C VAL A 387 -14.24 9.65 -0.77
N LYS A 388 -13.10 10.16 -1.14
CA LYS A 388 -12.88 10.90 -2.39
C LYS A 388 -11.88 10.15 -3.24
N LYS A 389 -12.01 10.23 -4.55
CA LYS A 389 -11.05 9.65 -5.49
C LYS A 389 -10.81 10.55 -6.68
N ALA A 390 -9.64 10.41 -7.27
CA ALA A 390 -9.26 11.09 -8.49
C ALA A 390 -8.45 10.16 -9.37
N THR A 391 -8.63 10.28 -10.68
CA THR A 391 -7.83 9.54 -11.64
C THR A 391 -6.55 10.32 -11.95
N LEU A 392 -5.43 9.63 -11.93
CA LEU A 392 -4.15 10.10 -12.43
C LEU A 392 -4.07 9.76 -13.93
N HIS A 393 -3.67 10.72 -14.74
CA HIS A 393 -3.28 10.51 -16.13
C HIS A 393 -1.79 10.81 -16.24
N ILE A 394 -1.00 9.78 -16.49
CA ILE A 394 0.45 9.83 -16.39
C ILE A 394 1.03 9.47 -17.75
N PRO A 395 1.76 10.38 -18.44
CA PRO A 395 2.46 10.02 -19.65
C PRO A 395 3.52 8.97 -19.34
N MET A 396 3.55 7.88 -20.08
CA MET A 396 4.55 6.84 -19.94
C MET A 396 5.77 7.19 -20.77
N ASP A 397 6.77 7.84 -20.17
CA ASP A 397 7.99 8.24 -20.84
C ASP A 397 9.18 7.28 -20.58
N ASN A 398 9.00 6.24 -19.77
CA ASN A 398 10.00 5.18 -19.60
C ASN A 398 9.99 4.23 -20.80
N VAL A 399 11.01 4.35 -21.65
CA VAL A 399 11.16 3.53 -22.87
C VAL A 399 11.32 2.04 -22.52
N GLY A 400 11.96 1.70 -21.40
CA GLY A 400 12.09 0.32 -20.94
C GLY A 400 10.73 -0.30 -20.64
N TYR A 401 9.88 0.42 -19.91
CA TYR A 401 8.51 -0.02 -19.60
C TYR A 401 7.66 -0.16 -20.86
N GLN A 402 7.75 0.80 -21.80
CA GLN A 402 7.04 0.70 -23.06
C GLN A 402 7.44 -0.57 -23.84
N LEU A 403 8.74 -0.89 -23.88
CA LEU A 403 9.23 -2.10 -24.54
C LEU A 403 8.75 -3.38 -23.86
N LEU A 404 8.84 -3.46 -22.55
CA LEU A 404 8.38 -4.62 -21.77
C LEU A 404 6.86 -4.83 -21.87
N MET A 405 6.09 -3.75 -21.94
CA MET A 405 4.65 -3.83 -22.22
C MET A 405 4.36 -4.35 -23.63
N GLN A 406 5.08 -3.87 -24.64
CA GLN A 406 4.94 -4.34 -26.03
C GLN A 406 5.28 -5.84 -26.15
N GLN A 407 6.19 -6.33 -25.33
CA GLN A 407 6.58 -7.74 -25.26
C GLN A 407 5.65 -8.58 -24.39
N GLY A 408 4.68 -7.97 -23.69
CA GLY A 408 3.77 -8.65 -22.76
C GLY A 408 4.40 -9.08 -21.45
N VAL A 409 5.60 -8.60 -21.13
CA VAL A 409 6.31 -8.89 -19.86
C VAL A 409 5.66 -8.14 -18.72
N LEU A 410 5.49 -6.81 -18.84
CA LEU A 410 4.66 -6.08 -17.90
C LEU A 410 3.18 -6.35 -18.18
N ALA A 411 2.40 -6.55 -17.11
CA ALA A 411 0.95 -6.55 -17.25
C ALA A 411 0.53 -5.27 -17.98
N PRO A 412 -0.52 -5.31 -18.82
CA PRO A 412 -1.01 -4.10 -19.40
C PRO A 412 -1.45 -3.18 -18.25
N LEU A 413 -0.59 -2.23 -17.90
CA LEU A 413 -0.97 -1.15 -17.01
C LEU A 413 -2.21 -0.46 -17.62
N PRO A 414 -3.22 -0.09 -16.82
CA PRO A 414 -4.39 0.56 -17.35
C PRO A 414 -3.97 1.84 -18.05
N GLY A 415 -3.98 1.83 -19.37
CA GLY A 415 -3.48 2.94 -20.16
C GLY A 415 -4.14 2.99 -21.53
N SER A 416 -4.02 4.14 -22.16
CA SER A 416 -4.41 4.39 -23.54
C SER A 416 -3.26 5.05 -24.28
N THR A 417 -3.28 4.94 -25.59
CA THR A 417 -2.42 5.75 -26.44
C THR A 417 -3.30 6.79 -27.11
N ASP A 418 -3.03 8.06 -26.90
CA ASP A 418 -3.69 9.18 -27.54
C ASP A 418 -2.71 9.99 -28.41
N GLU A 419 -3.12 11.21 -28.79
CA GLU A 419 -2.28 12.09 -29.62
C GLU A 419 -0.97 12.50 -28.94
N ASP A 420 -0.93 12.47 -27.61
CA ASP A 420 0.24 12.83 -26.80
C ASP A 420 1.14 11.61 -26.46
N GLY A 421 0.76 10.41 -26.88
CA GLY A 421 1.53 9.18 -26.69
C GLY A 421 0.91 8.21 -25.69
N PRO A 422 1.68 7.20 -25.22
CA PRO A 422 1.19 6.22 -24.26
C PRO A 422 1.03 6.84 -22.87
N HIS A 423 -0.12 6.60 -22.25
CA HIS A 423 -0.47 7.05 -20.91
C HIS A 423 -0.86 5.89 -20.01
N ILE A 424 -0.59 6.06 -18.72
CA ILE A 424 -1.11 5.18 -17.64
C ILE A 424 -2.22 5.93 -16.93
N SER A 425 -3.30 5.19 -16.60
CA SER A 425 -4.36 5.68 -15.73
C SER A 425 -4.36 4.88 -14.43
N SER A 426 -4.26 5.57 -13.30
CA SER A 426 -4.41 4.99 -11.97
C SER A 426 -5.34 5.84 -11.13
N THR A 427 -5.76 5.33 -9.98
CA THR A 427 -6.67 6.04 -9.08
C THR A 427 -5.98 6.33 -7.75
N ILE A 428 -6.16 7.54 -7.22
CA ILE A 428 -5.81 7.85 -5.84
C ILE A 428 -7.05 8.10 -5.00
N TYR A 429 -6.97 7.73 -3.73
CA TYR A 429 -8.05 7.87 -2.77
C TYR A 429 -7.63 8.78 -1.62
N ALA A 430 -8.58 9.61 -1.15
CA ALA A 430 -8.49 10.32 0.11
C ALA A 430 -9.67 9.90 0.98
N ILE A 431 -9.38 9.27 2.13
CA ILE A 431 -10.40 8.77 3.05
C ILE A 431 -10.27 9.54 4.36
N ARG A 432 -11.40 10.04 4.87
CA ARG A 432 -11.48 10.64 6.19
C ARG A 432 -12.26 9.74 7.14
N LEU A 433 -11.68 9.49 8.30
CA LEU A 433 -12.25 8.66 9.36
C LEU A 433 -12.00 9.35 10.72
N GLY A 434 -12.90 10.25 11.12
CA GLY A 434 -12.72 11.09 12.30
C GLY A 434 -11.47 11.95 12.24
N ASP A 435 -10.57 11.78 13.21
CA ASP A 435 -9.27 12.49 13.29
C ASP A 435 -8.16 11.88 12.42
N ALA A 436 -8.48 10.84 11.65
CA ALA A 436 -7.59 10.25 10.69
C ALA A 436 -7.94 10.62 9.25
N GLN A 437 -6.91 10.79 8.43
CA GLN A 437 -7.01 10.93 6.99
C GLN A 437 -6.01 9.98 6.34
N ILE A 438 -6.46 9.23 5.33
CA ILE A 438 -5.65 8.31 4.55
C ILE A 438 -5.56 8.87 3.15
N LEU A 439 -4.36 8.92 2.58
CA LEU A 439 -4.11 9.23 1.19
C LEU A 439 -3.37 8.05 0.56
N THR A 440 -3.67 7.71 -0.70
CA THR A 440 -3.00 6.61 -1.40
C THR A 440 -2.01 7.12 -2.45
N ALA A 441 -0.97 6.32 -2.71
CA ALA A 441 0.00 6.53 -3.77
C ALA A 441 0.20 5.23 -4.56
N PRO A 442 0.06 5.25 -5.90
CA PRO A 442 0.11 4.03 -6.70
C PRO A 442 1.55 3.65 -7.09
N GLY A 443 2.38 3.38 -6.11
CA GLY A 443 3.78 3.03 -6.29
C GLY A 443 4.61 3.38 -5.06
N GLU A 444 5.92 3.31 -5.22
CA GLU A 444 6.93 3.53 -4.20
C GLU A 444 7.24 5.02 -4.03
N LEU A 445 6.40 5.70 -3.24
CA LEU A 445 6.52 7.14 -3.04
C LEU A 445 7.77 7.49 -2.23
N PHE A 446 8.56 8.40 -2.74
CA PHE A 446 9.65 9.01 -1.98
C PHE A 446 9.12 9.92 -0.87
N PRO A 447 9.64 9.84 0.36
CA PRO A 447 9.18 10.67 1.47
C PRO A 447 9.22 12.16 1.16
N GLU A 448 10.19 12.60 0.37
CA GLU A 448 10.33 14.00 -0.06
C GLU A 448 9.12 14.52 -0.84
N VAL A 449 8.45 13.67 -1.58
CA VAL A 449 7.25 14.07 -2.35
C VAL A 449 6.06 14.29 -1.42
N PHE A 450 5.96 13.51 -0.35
CA PHE A 450 4.89 13.65 0.63
C PHE A 450 5.10 14.84 1.58
N TYR A 451 6.31 14.96 2.13
CA TYR A 451 6.65 16.01 3.11
C TYR A 451 6.98 17.36 2.47
N GLY A 452 7.39 17.35 1.20
CA GLY A 452 8.06 18.46 0.57
C GLY A 452 9.49 18.61 1.09
N VAL A 453 10.41 18.97 0.22
CA VAL A 453 11.81 19.21 0.61
C VAL A 453 12.10 20.68 0.53
N GLU A 454 12.74 21.22 1.56
CA GLU A 454 13.39 22.52 1.47
C GLU A 454 14.35 22.50 0.28
N LYS A 455 14.24 23.51 -0.53
CA LYS A 455 14.90 23.73 -1.83
C LYS A 455 16.42 23.44 -1.87
N ASN A 456 17.04 23.15 -0.73
CA ASN A 456 18.50 23.06 -0.57
C ASN A 456 19.01 21.67 -0.12
N ARG A 457 18.13 20.71 0.16
CA ARG A 457 18.57 19.47 0.84
C ARG A 457 19.42 18.53 -0.01
N ARG A 458 19.20 18.53 -1.36
CA ARG A 458 19.99 17.71 -2.31
C ARG A 458 20.87 18.54 -3.26
N ARG A 459 20.94 19.85 -3.06
CA ARG A 459 21.71 20.75 -3.95
C ARG A 459 23.21 20.61 -3.87
N ASP A 460 23.73 19.95 -2.83
CA ASP A 460 25.17 19.73 -2.69
C ASP A 460 25.68 18.58 -3.59
N CYS A 461 24.79 17.87 -4.27
CA CYS A 461 25.15 16.83 -5.22
C CYS A 461 25.29 17.41 -6.63
N PRO A 462 26.48 17.45 -7.19
CA PRO A 462 26.68 17.93 -8.55
C PRO A 462 25.83 17.13 -9.56
N GLY A 463 24.92 17.83 -10.22
CA GLY A 463 24.05 17.23 -11.21
C GLY A 463 22.69 16.71 -10.71
N ALA A 464 22.35 16.87 -9.43
CA ALA A 464 21.05 16.53 -8.87
C ALA A 464 19.94 17.54 -9.24
N ASP A 465 20.26 18.71 -9.79
CA ASP A 465 19.27 19.73 -10.16
C ASP A 465 18.85 19.58 -11.63
N THR A 466 17.65 19.07 -11.88
CA THR A 466 17.06 18.99 -13.23
C THR A 466 16.47 20.34 -13.69
N GLY A 467 16.51 21.37 -12.85
CA GLY A 467 15.83 22.66 -13.10
C GLY A 467 14.31 22.58 -12.93
N ARG A 468 13.76 21.44 -12.54
CA ARG A 468 12.34 21.32 -12.21
C ARG A 468 12.07 21.86 -10.80
N PRO A 469 10.95 22.56 -10.59
CA PRO A 469 10.57 22.96 -9.23
C PRO A 469 10.22 21.72 -8.40
N PRO A 470 10.51 21.71 -7.09
CA PRO A 470 10.10 20.63 -6.20
C PRO A 470 8.58 20.55 -6.10
N GLU A 471 8.07 19.36 -5.87
CA GLU A 471 6.68 19.10 -5.58
C GLU A 471 6.23 19.84 -4.33
N PRO A 472 4.96 20.30 -4.28
CA PRO A 472 4.41 20.91 -3.08
C PRO A 472 4.25 19.86 -1.96
N PRO A 473 4.40 20.25 -0.67
CA PRO A 473 4.22 19.35 0.45
C PRO A 473 2.77 18.87 0.56
N VAL A 474 2.51 17.66 0.10
CA VAL A 474 1.15 17.07 0.08
C VAL A 474 0.62 16.84 1.49
N ARG A 475 1.49 16.45 2.42
CA ARG A 475 1.14 16.20 3.82
C ARG A 475 0.49 17.42 4.49
N GLU A 476 0.88 18.63 4.11
CA GLU A 476 0.33 19.87 4.67
C GLU A 476 -1.12 20.13 4.23
N ALA A 477 -1.54 19.58 3.10
CA ALA A 477 -2.93 19.65 2.62
C ALA A 477 -3.87 18.70 3.40
N MET A 478 -3.34 17.75 4.15
CA MET A 478 -4.11 16.88 5.03
C MET A 478 -4.41 17.61 6.35
N THR A 479 -5.69 17.77 6.66
CA THR A 479 -6.15 18.65 7.76
C THR A 479 -6.35 17.95 9.09
N THR A 480 -6.25 16.63 9.13
CA THR A 480 -6.42 15.84 10.36
C THR A 480 -5.10 15.69 11.12
N ARG A 481 -5.21 15.29 12.39
CA ARG A 481 -4.04 15.05 13.23
C ARG A 481 -3.25 13.82 12.80
N TYR A 482 -3.96 12.72 12.47
CA TYR A 482 -3.35 11.46 12.07
C TYR A 482 -3.42 11.32 10.54
N ARG A 483 -2.26 11.41 9.89
CA ARG A 483 -2.11 11.49 8.44
C ARG A 483 -1.43 10.24 7.93
N PHE A 484 -2.24 9.29 7.45
CA PHE A 484 -1.78 8.02 6.91
C PHE A 484 -1.48 8.15 5.43
N LEU A 485 -0.39 7.59 4.98
CA LEU A 485 -0.10 7.39 3.58
C LEU A 485 -0.04 5.89 3.30
N PHE A 486 -0.83 5.43 2.33
CA PHE A 486 -0.77 4.06 1.83
C PHE A 486 -0.06 4.07 0.49
N GLY A 487 1.19 3.61 0.47
CA GLY A 487 1.95 3.32 -0.73
C GLY A 487 1.45 2.06 -1.42
N LEU A 488 1.92 1.81 -2.67
CA LEU A 488 1.55 0.62 -3.44
C LEU A 488 0.01 0.44 -3.47
N SER A 489 -0.73 1.54 -3.64
CA SER A 489 -2.20 1.57 -3.52
C SER A 489 -2.84 2.53 -4.53
N PRO A 490 -3.71 2.03 -5.45
CA PRO A 490 -4.04 0.61 -5.63
C PRO A 490 -3.11 -0.13 -6.60
N ASP A 491 -2.12 0.57 -7.19
CA ASP A 491 -1.23 0.07 -8.23
C ASP A 491 0.23 0.09 -7.78
N GLU A 492 1.08 -0.55 -8.57
CA GLU A 492 2.54 -0.49 -8.50
C GLU A 492 3.10 0.05 -9.82
N LEU A 493 3.24 1.38 -9.89
CA LEU A 493 3.76 2.08 -11.06
C LEU A 493 5.29 2.30 -11.00
N GLY A 494 5.95 1.65 -10.05
CA GLY A 494 7.35 1.82 -9.72
C GLY A 494 7.59 3.03 -8.82
N TYR A 495 8.85 3.45 -8.76
CA TYR A 495 9.28 4.55 -7.91
C TYR A 495 8.66 5.90 -8.29
N ILE A 496 8.09 6.58 -7.31
CA ILE A 496 7.56 7.94 -7.46
C ILE A 496 8.64 8.92 -7.02
N VAL A 497 9.61 9.13 -7.91
CA VAL A 497 10.82 9.91 -7.68
C VAL A 497 10.55 11.41 -7.80
N PRO A 498 11.06 12.27 -6.89
CA PRO A 498 10.90 13.71 -7.00
C PRO A 498 11.37 14.26 -8.35
N GLY A 499 10.55 15.08 -9.00
CA GLY A 499 10.84 15.57 -10.35
C GLY A 499 12.12 16.42 -10.44
N TYR A 500 12.48 17.12 -9.36
CA TYR A 500 13.73 17.90 -9.31
C TYR A 500 15.00 17.02 -9.31
N ASP A 501 14.86 15.74 -8.91
CA ASP A 501 15.97 14.77 -8.82
C ASP A 501 15.83 13.64 -9.85
N PHE A 502 14.78 13.65 -10.68
CA PHE A 502 14.53 12.61 -11.68
C PHE A 502 15.43 12.75 -12.90
N ARG A 503 16.24 11.73 -13.17
CA ARG A 503 17.08 11.64 -14.37
C ARG A 503 16.63 10.48 -15.24
N ALA A 504 15.96 10.80 -16.34
CA ALA A 504 15.51 9.79 -17.29
C ALA A 504 16.70 8.95 -17.77
N PRO A 505 16.66 7.62 -17.62
CA PRO A 505 17.70 6.76 -18.16
C PRO A 505 17.75 6.89 -19.69
N SER A 506 18.93 6.78 -20.26
CA SER A 506 19.12 6.75 -21.72
C SER A 506 19.22 5.32 -22.21
N PHE A 507 18.78 5.06 -23.41
CA PHE A 507 18.93 3.75 -24.07
C PHE A 507 20.03 3.82 -25.13
N ASP A 508 21.05 2.98 -24.98
CA ASP A 508 22.11 2.74 -25.96
C ASP A 508 21.87 1.37 -26.60
N PRO A 509 21.66 1.29 -27.93
CA PRO A 509 21.40 0.00 -28.59
C PRO A 509 22.49 -1.06 -28.40
N GLY A 510 23.72 -0.66 -28.10
CA GLY A 510 24.83 -1.56 -27.87
C GLY A 510 25.09 -1.91 -26.40
N LYS A 511 24.53 -1.16 -25.47
CA LYS A 511 24.81 -1.29 -24.02
C LYS A 511 23.54 -1.44 -23.17
N GLY A 512 22.35 -1.32 -23.78
CA GLY A 512 21.08 -1.35 -23.05
C GLY A 512 20.77 -0.04 -22.34
N ILE A 513 19.98 -0.12 -21.26
CA ILE A 513 19.63 1.02 -20.43
C ILE A 513 20.88 1.53 -19.71
N GLN A 514 21.13 2.84 -19.86
CA GLN A 514 22.25 3.51 -19.22
C GLN A 514 21.72 4.35 -18.06
N GLU A 515 22.09 3.97 -16.86
CA GLU A 515 21.81 4.72 -15.65
C GLU A 515 22.82 5.88 -15.49
N PHE A 516 22.36 6.98 -14.93
CA PHE A 516 23.26 8.10 -14.65
C PHE A 516 24.02 7.86 -13.35
N PRO A 517 25.34 8.08 -13.34
CA PRO A 517 26.08 8.02 -12.08
C PRO A 517 25.60 9.15 -11.16
N ASP A 518 25.26 8.81 -9.93
CA ASP A 518 25.04 9.81 -8.89
C ASP A 518 26.39 10.31 -8.38
N ALA A 519 26.65 11.61 -8.58
CA ALA A 519 27.91 12.23 -8.12
C ALA A 519 28.01 12.28 -6.59
N CYS A 520 26.90 12.10 -5.88
CA CYS A 520 26.85 12.00 -4.41
C CYS A 520 26.85 10.57 -3.90
N ALA A 521 26.70 9.59 -4.78
CA ALA A 521 26.85 8.20 -4.38
C ALA A 521 28.25 7.98 -3.83
N LYS A 522 28.33 7.55 -2.59
CA LYS A 522 29.58 7.01 -2.05
C LYS A 522 29.99 5.83 -2.92
N SER A 523 31.28 5.62 -3.13
CA SER A 523 31.75 4.50 -3.95
C SER A 523 31.12 3.17 -3.49
N GLY A 524 30.35 2.53 -4.36
CA GLY A 524 29.62 1.31 -4.07
C GLY A 524 28.10 1.46 -3.94
N MET A 525 27.54 2.68 -3.97
CA MET A 525 26.08 2.87 -4.10
C MET A 525 25.66 2.79 -5.57
N PRO A 526 24.51 2.15 -5.87
CA PRO A 526 24.01 2.10 -7.24
C PRO A 526 23.74 3.51 -7.79
N PRO A 527 23.93 3.72 -9.09
CA PRO A 527 23.50 4.96 -9.75
C PRO A 527 21.99 5.11 -9.65
N HIS A 528 21.41 6.15 -10.24
CA HIS A 528 19.96 6.46 -10.28
C HIS A 528 19.11 5.30 -10.87
N TYR A 529 19.09 4.13 -10.22
CA TYR A 529 18.35 2.95 -10.69
C TYR A 529 16.83 3.10 -10.49
N HIS A 530 16.41 3.91 -9.53
CA HIS A 530 15.00 4.13 -9.23
C HIS A 530 14.23 4.63 -10.46
N GLU A 531 14.87 5.47 -11.28
CA GLU A 531 14.25 5.98 -12.51
C GLU A 531 14.06 4.92 -13.58
N THR A 532 14.90 3.88 -13.60
CA THR A 532 14.71 2.74 -14.51
C THR A 532 13.45 1.94 -14.16
N ASN A 533 13.08 1.95 -12.87
CA ASN A 533 11.91 1.28 -12.33
C ASN A 533 10.77 2.26 -11.97
N SER A 534 10.67 3.38 -12.66
CA SER A 534 9.59 4.37 -12.55
C SER A 534 8.86 4.47 -13.89
N ALA A 535 7.55 4.45 -13.87
CA ALA A 535 6.75 4.54 -15.10
C ALA A 535 6.92 5.89 -15.82
N SER A 536 7.20 6.98 -15.10
CA SER A 536 7.24 8.32 -15.67
C SER A 536 8.05 9.32 -14.85
N SER A 537 8.75 10.20 -15.56
CA SER A 537 9.42 11.37 -14.96
C SER A 537 8.45 12.43 -14.40
N LEU A 538 7.16 12.32 -14.69
CA LEU A 538 6.10 13.20 -14.21
C LEU A 538 5.21 12.57 -13.15
N LEU A 539 5.49 11.34 -12.74
CA LEU A 539 4.65 10.59 -11.81
C LEU A 539 4.49 11.31 -10.47
N ALA A 540 5.60 11.75 -9.86
CA ALA A 540 5.59 12.50 -8.60
C ALA A 540 4.79 13.80 -8.69
N THR A 541 5.06 14.61 -9.70
CA THR A 541 4.39 15.90 -9.90
C THR A 541 2.89 15.71 -10.13
N THR A 542 2.51 14.75 -11.01
CA THR A 542 1.11 14.45 -11.30
C THR A 542 0.38 13.97 -10.05
N TRP A 543 1.00 13.06 -9.28
CA TRP A 543 0.44 12.58 -8.02
C TRP A 543 0.26 13.72 -7.01
N ALA A 544 1.30 14.52 -6.74
CA ALA A 544 1.26 15.57 -5.73
C ALA A 544 0.21 16.64 -6.05
N CYS A 545 0.15 17.09 -7.30
CA CYS A 545 -0.82 18.10 -7.72
C CYS A 545 -2.26 17.58 -7.65
N THR A 546 -2.50 16.35 -8.11
CA THR A 546 -3.81 15.72 -8.05
C THR A 546 -4.24 15.44 -6.61
N ALA A 547 -3.33 14.99 -5.75
CA ALA A 547 -3.59 14.75 -4.33
C ALA A 547 -4.00 16.04 -3.61
N ILE A 548 -3.30 17.15 -3.81
CA ILE A 548 -3.67 18.43 -3.21
C ILE A 548 -5.05 18.88 -3.69
N LYS A 549 -5.32 18.78 -4.99
CA LYS A 549 -6.64 19.11 -5.53
C LYS A 549 -7.75 18.24 -4.93
N LEU A 550 -7.50 16.93 -4.77
CA LEU A 550 -8.43 15.98 -4.15
C LEU A 550 -8.71 16.34 -2.68
N LEU A 551 -7.67 16.71 -1.94
CA LEU A 551 -7.75 17.04 -0.52
C LEU A 551 -8.42 18.40 -0.27
N THR A 552 -8.05 19.42 -1.05
CA THR A 552 -8.46 20.83 -0.80
C THR A 552 -9.64 21.30 -1.67
N GLY A 553 -9.91 20.62 -2.77
CA GLY A 553 -10.85 21.05 -3.81
C GLY A 553 -10.31 22.15 -4.74
N SER A 554 -9.04 22.50 -4.63
CA SER A 554 -8.41 23.59 -5.40
C SER A 554 -7.06 23.15 -5.97
N ASP A 555 -6.72 23.69 -7.14
CA ASP A 555 -5.41 23.46 -7.72
C ASP A 555 -4.30 24.07 -6.86
N SER A 556 -3.17 23.39 -6.77
CA SER A 556 -2.02 23.89 -6.01
C SER A 556 -1.41 25.12 -6.72
N PRO A 557 -1.08 26.18 -5.98
CA PRO A 557 -0.36 27.33 -6.53
C PRO A 557 1.12 27.06 -6.84
N SER A 558 1.62 25.87 -6.53
CA SER A 558 3.02 25.50 -6.77
C SER A 558 3.39 25.62 -8.25
N PRO A 559 4.58 26.18 -8.57
CA PRO A 559 5.09 26.20 -9.96
C PRO A 559 5.19 24.80 -10.59
N ALA A 560 5.38 23.75 -9.80
CA ALA A 560 5.37 22.38 -10.31
C ALA A 560 4.00 22.01 -10.89
N CYS A 561 2.90 22.41 -10.24
CA CYS A 561 1.54 22.10 -10.68
C CYS A 561 1.04 22.99 -11.82
N GLN A 562 1.59 24.18 -12.01
CA GLN A 562 1.16 25.09 -13.07
C GLN A 562 1.64 24.65 -14.47
N LYS A 563 2.76 23.93 -14.55
CA LYS A 563 3.33 23.45 -15.82
C LYS A 563 2.61 22.22 -16.38
N THR A 564 1.95 21.43 -15.55
CA THR A 564 1.18 20.25 -15.96
C THR A 564 -0.15 20.61 -16.63
N SER A 565 -0.69 21.82 -16.41
CA SER A 565 -1.95 22.29 -17.00
C SER A 565 -1.80 22.89 -18.41
N THR A 566 -0.58 23.14 -18.86
CA THR A 566 -0.27 23.69 -20.18
C THR A 566 0.47 22.67 -21.02
N GLY A 567 -0.11 21.48 -21.21
CA GLY A 567 0.43 20.50 -22.14
C GLY A 567 0.76 21.14 -23.50
N LYS A 568 1.99 21.58 -23.65
CA LYS A 568 2.73 21.87 -24.88
C LYS A 568 4.22 21.77 -24.57
#